data_79588c4422fa55a636d9c5d448fc9f4e
#
_entry.id   79588c4422fa55a636d9c5d448fc9f4e
#
_cell.length_a   1.000
_cell.length_b   1.000
_cell.length_c   1.000
_cell.angle_alpha   90.00
_cell.angle_beta   90.00
_cell.angle_gamma   90.00
#
_symmetry.space_group_name_H-M   'P 1'
#
loop_
_entity.id
_entity.type
_entity.pdbx_description
1 polymer ?
#
loop_
_entity_poly.entity_id
_entity_poly.type
_entity_poly.pdbx_seq_one_letter_code
_entity_poly.pdbx_strand_id
1 'polypeptide(L)'
;INRIRVNNVKYNFGTQVYDDFVMRFNCQNTIYDLANGGGKSLLMLLLMQNMLPNCTLDDKQPIEKLFRQGSGNTCIHSLVEWKLDPCYQKDGFRFMTTGFCARKGRGTEDETQDGQEQTASSASVEYFNYCIFYREFGDNDIKNLPLVNNGERITYNGLKAYLRELEKSEYKYVVKIFDRKGDYQSFISNYGIYESAWEIVRGINKTEGHVR
;
A
#
# COMPACT_ATOMS: atom_id res chain seq x y z
N ILE A 1 1.05 -2.18 15.28
CA ILE A 1 0.30 -1.36 14.30
C ILE A 1 -0.61 -0.42 15.06
N ASN A 2 -0.57 0.86 14.75
CA ASN A 2 -1.42 1.87 15.36
C ASN A 2 -2.63 2.21 14.47
N ARG A 3 -2.39 2.55 13.22
CA ARG A 3 -3.43 2.84 12.22
C ARG A 3 -3.06 2.25 10.87
N ILE A 4 -4.07 1.99 10.04
CA ILE A 4 -3.89 1.71 8.60
C ILE A 4 -4.77 2.67 7.79
N ARG A 5 -4.35 2.97 6.57
CA ARG A 5 -5.07 3.79 5.62
C ARG A 5 -5.04 3.16 4.24
N VAL A 6 -6.20 3.07 3.62
CA VAL A 6 -6.34 2.64 2.22
C VAL A 6 -7.05 3.72 1.43
N ASN A 7 -6.59 3.96 0.21
CA ASN A 7 -7.08 5.04 -0.61
C ASN A 7 -7.26 4.61 -2.06
N ASN A 8 -8.39 4.96 -2.63
CA ASN A 8 -8.74 4.73 -4.02
C ASN A 8 -8.76 3.26 -4.44
N VAL A 9 -9.23 2.39 -3.60
CA VAL A 9 -9.24 0.95 -3.84
C VAL A 9 -10.65 0.47 -4.16
N LYS A 10 -10.79 -0.21 -5.29
CA LYS A 10 -12.03 -0.82 -5.75
C LYS A 10 -12.21 -2.22 -5.16
N TYR A 11 -13.41 -2.56 -4.71
CA TYR A 11 -13.73 -3.89 -4.22
C TYR A 11 -15.15 -4.33 -4.61
N ASN A 12 -15.53 -5.54 -4.25
CA ASN A 12 -16.83 -6.14 -4.57
C ASN A 12 -17.16 -6.06 -6.08
N PHE A 13 -16.25 -6.61 -6.91
CA PHE A 13 -16.35 -6.58 -8.37
C PHE A 13 -16.49 -5.17 -8.98
N GLY A 14 -15.97 -4.17 -8.29
CA GLY A 14 -15.96 -2.77 -8.74
C GLY A 14 -17.22 -1.99 -8.41
N THR A 15 -18.16 -2.58 -7.67
CA THR A 15 -19.39 -1.89 -7.26
C THR A 15 -19.18 -0.95 -6.08
N GLN A 16 -18.10 -1.15 -5.32
CA GLN A 16 -17.76 -0.37 -4.13
C GLN A 16 -16.30 0.07 -4.18
N VAL A 17 -16.01 1.17 -3.49
CA VAL A 17 -14.66 1.77 -3.44
C VAL A 17 -14.38 2.25 -2.03
N TYR A 18 -13.17 1.94 -1.53
CA TYR A 18 -12.58 2.68 -0.43
C TYR A 18 -11.94 3.95 -0.97
N ASP A 19 -12.60 5.08 -0.80
CA ASP A 19 -12.09 6.38 -1.26
C ASP A 19 -10.90 6.83 -0.42
N ASP A 20 -11.08 6.90 0.89
CA ASP A 20 -10.03 7.22 1.86
C ASP A 20 -10.47 6.71 3.24
N PHE A 21 -9.98 5.56 3.63
CA PHE A 21 -10.43 4.83 4.80
C PHE A 21 -9.29 4.64 5.79
N VAL A 22 -9.53 5.05 7.05
CA VAL A 22 -8.57 4.89 8.14
C VAL A 22 -9.14 3.95 9.19
N MET A 23 -8.41 2.91 9.52
CA MET A 23 -8.70 1.99 10.63
C MET A 23 -7.74 2.24 11.78
N ARG A 24 -8.28 2.22 13.00
CA ARG A 24 -7.50 2.46 14.22
C ARG A 24 -7.40 1.19 15.04
N PHE A 25 -6.19 0.82 15.40
CA PHE A 25 -5.89 -0.35 16.25
C PHE A 25 -5.37 0.07 17.62
N ASN A 26 -4.82 1.28 17.75
CA ASN A 26 -4.24 1.83 18.98
C ASN A 26 -3.18 0.90 19.60
N CYS A 27 -2.43 0.20 18.77
CA CYS A 27 -1.42 -0.79 19.18
C CYS A 27 -1.96 -1.92 20.08
N GLN A 28 -3.24 -2.22 19.97
CA GLN A 28 -3.92 -3.26 20.73
C GLN A 28 -4.41 -4.37 19.82
N ASN A 29 -4.63 -5.55 20.42
CA ASN A 29 -5.32 -6.63 19.73
C ASN A 29 -6.75 -6.19 19.42
N THR A 30 -7.11 -6.18 18.16
CA THR A 30 -8.37 -5.63 17.68
C THR A 30 -9.04 -6.63 16.76
N ILE A 31 -10.34 -6.79 16.93
CA ILE A 31 -11.19 -7.56 16.03
C ILE A 31 -12.06 -6.57 15.27
N TYR A 32 -11.92 -6.57 13.93
CA TYR A 32 -12.82 -5.83 13.05
C TYR A 32 -13.86 -6.79 12.47
N ASP A 33 -15.12 -6.53 12.80
CA ASP A 33 -16.23 -7.23 12.20
C ASP A 33 -16.72 -6.44 10.98
N LEU A 34 -16.42 -6.98 9.81
CA LEU A 34 -16.87 -6.43 8.54
C LEU A 34 -17.96 -7.33 7.96
N ALA A 35 -19.00 -6.73 7.44
CA ALA A 35 -20.06 -7.45 6.74
C ALA A 35 -19.50 -8.27 5.58
N ASN A 36 -20.20 -9.33 5.18
CA ASN A 36 -19.88 -10.09 3.98
C ASN A 36 -19.89 -9.15 2.76
N GLY A 37 -18.84 -9.22 1.93
CA GLY A 37 -18.64 -8.27 0.84
C GLY A 37 -17.98 -6.95 1.27
N GLY A 38 -17.63 -6.79 2.54
CA GLY A 38 -16.95 -5.58 3.07
C GLY A 38 -15.46 -5.47 2.76
N GLY A 39 -14.92 -6.36 1.94
CA GLY A 39 -13.54 -6.26 1.48
C GLY A 39 -12.49 -6.80 2.46
N LYS A 40 -12.84 -7.75 3.34
CA LYS A 40 -11.91 -8.35 4.33
C LYS A 40 -10.61 -8.84 3.70
N SER A 41 -10.71 -9.69 2.68
CA SER A 41 -9.55 -10.26 1.96
C SER A 41 -8.75 -9.18 1.25
N LEU A 42 -9.44 -8.16 0.72
CA LEU A 42 -8.82 -7.01 0.09
C LEU A 42 -8.01 -6.19 1.10
N LEU A 43 -8.58 -5.89 2.26
CA LEU A 43 -7.86 -5.13 3.30
C LEU A 43 -6.61 -5.88 3.77
N MET A 44 -6.71 -7.22 3.91
CA MET A 44 -5.55 -8.04 4.23
C MET A 44 -4.50 -7.99 3.11
N LEU A 45 -4.91 -8.11 1.85
CA LEU A 45 -4.00 -8.01 0.70
C LEU A 45 -3.28 -6.66 0.66
N LEU A 46 -4.00 -5.57 0.91
CA LEU A 46 -3.44 -4.21 0.93
C LEU A 46 -2.50 -4.01 2.12
N LEU A 47 -2.86 -4.50 3.29
CA LEU A 47 -1.99 -4.48 4.47
C LEU A 47 -0.65 -5.16 4.15
N MET A 48 -0.70 -6.33 3.52
CA MET A 48 0.47 -7.12 3.17
C MET A 48 1.42 -6.40 2.21
N GLN A 49 0.93 -5.47 1.37
CA GLN A 49 1.77 -4.70 0.46
C GLN A 49 2.82 -3.84 1.19
N ASN A 50 2.58 -3.55 2.45
CA ASN A 50 3.53 -2.80 3.29
C ASN A 50 4.68 -3.66 3.82
N MET A 51 4.55 -4.96 3.83
CA MET A 51 5.58 -5.89 4.29
C MET A 51 6.14 -6.75 3.14
N LEU A 52 5.28 -7.14 2.24
CA LEU A 52 5.59 -7.98 1.08
C LEU A 52 5.07 -7.30 -0.21
N PRO A 53 5.76 -6.26 -0.71
CA PRO A 53 5.30 -5.52 -1.88
C PRO A 53 5.04 -6.42 -3.08
N ASN A 54 3.93 -6.18 -3.75
CA ASN A 54 3.47 -6.90 -4.92
C ASN A 54 3.19 -8.41 -4.68
N CYS A 55 2.88 -8.79 -3.44
CA CYS A 55 2.42 -10.14 -3.12
C CYS A 55 0.94 -10.35 -3.48
N THR A 56 0.53 -11.60 -3.58
CA THR A 56 -0.86 -12.02 -3.75
C THR A 56 -1.29 -12.93 -2.60
N LEU A 57 -2.58 -12.92 -2.26
CA LEU A 57 -3.21 -13.87 -1.36
C LEU A 57 -4.08 -14.88 -2.12
N ASP A 58 -4.59 -14.49 -3.27
CA ASP A 58 -5.39 -15.29 -4.18
C ASP A 58 -4.95 -14.98 -5.62
N ASP A 59 -4.49 -15.97 -6.34
CA ASP A 59 -4.04 -15.83 -7.73
C ASP A 59 -5.16 -15.36 -8.67
N LYS A 60 -6.42 -15.55 -8.26
CA LYS A 60 -7.59 -15.06 -8.99
C LYS A 60 -7.90 -13.58 -8.74
N GLN A 61 -7.29 -13.01 -7.71
CA GLN A 61 -7.47 -11.61 -7.32
C GLN A 61 -6.12 -10.88 -7.21
N PRO A 62 -5.42 -10.69 -8.32
CA PRO A 62 -4.19 -9.92 -8.35
C PRO A 62 -4.47 -8.44 -8.12
N ILE A 63 -3.42 -7.71 -7.75
CA ILE A 63 -3.51 -6.25 -7.47
C ILE A 63 -4.06 -5.48 -8.67
N GLU A 64 -3.80 -5.91 -9.88
CA GLU A 64 -4.28 -5.28 -11.10
C GLU A 64 -5.81 -5.11 -11.14
N LYS A 65 -6.54 -5.99 -10.49
CA LYS A 65 -8.00 -5.92 -10.40
C LYS A 65 -8.51 -4.86 -9.43
N LEU A 66 -7.65 -4.29 -8.60
CA LEU A 66 -8.01 -3.28 -7.60
C LEU A 66 -8.05 -1.87 -8.18
N PHE A 67 -7.47 -1.64 -9.35
CA PHE A 67 -7.46 -0.34 -9.99
C PHE A 67 -8.83 0.01 -10.56
N ARG A 68 -9.19 1.29 -10.46
CA ARG A 68 -10.36 1.80 -11.19
C ARG A 68 -10.14 1.68 -12.69
N GLN A 69 -11.21 1.37 -13.42
CA GLN A 69 -11.19 1.38 -14.88
C GLN A 69 -11.32 2.82 -15.39
N GLY A 70 -10.69 3.11 -16.52
CA GLY A 70 -10.77 4.39 -17.20
C GLY A 70 -9.41 5.07 -17.40
N SER A 71 -9.42 6.13 -18.20
CA SER A 71 -8.27 7.03 -18.37
C SER A 71 -8.22 7.99 -17.19
N GLY A 72 -7.11 8.07 -16.50
CA GLY A 72 -6.93 9.00 -15.41
C GLY A 72 -6.03 8.45 -14.30
N ASN A 73 -6.10 9.09 -13.14
CA ASN A 73 -5.30 8.69 -11.99
C ASN A 73 -5.85 7.38 -11.39
N THR A 74 -5.13 6.28 -11.63
CA THR A 74 -5.48 4.94 -11.12
C THR A 74 -4.72 4.57 -9.85
N CYS A 75 -3.95 5.49 -9.26
CA CYS A 75 -3.15 5.21 -8.08
C CYS A 75 -3.98 4.66 -6.93
N ILE A 76 -3.51 3.57 -6.36
CA ILE A 76 -4.00 3.03 -5.10
C ILE A 76 -2.94 3.21 -4.02
N HIS A 77 -3.36 3.38 -2.79
CA HIS A 77 -2.47 3.57 -1.65
C HIS A 77 -2.85 2.63 -0.52
N SER A 78 -1.84 2.04 0.09
CA SER A 78 -1.96 1.30 1.34
C SER A 78 -0.86 1.76 2.30
N LEU A 79 -1.23 2.22 3.47
CA LEU A 79 -0.32 2.75 4.46
C LEU A 79 -0.54 2.07 5.80
N VAL A 80 0.54 1.85 6.54
CA VAL A 80 0.53 1.34 7.91
C VAL A 80 1.34 2.26 8.79
N GLU A 81 0.75 2.68 9.90
CA GLU A 81 1.46 3.42 10.94
C GLU A 81 1.89 2.48 12.05
N TRP A 82 3.19 2.47 12.31
CA TRP A 82 3.83 1.69 13.35
C TRP A 82 4.21 2.60 14.51
N LYS A 83 3.81 2.23 15.71
CA LYS A 83 4.44 2.79 16.92
C LYS A 83 5.72 2.02 17.16
N LEU A 84 6.84 2.72 17.10
CA LEU A 84 8.14 2.11 17.25
C LEU A 84 8.41 1.76 18.71
N ASP A 85 8.92 0.55 18.96
CA ASP A 85 9.44 0.19 20.27
C ASP A 85 10.62 1.11 20.65
N PRO A 86 10.85 1.36 21.94
CA PRO A 86 11.91 2.29 22.38
C PRO A 86 13.29 1.99 21.78
N CYS A 87 13.63 0.72 21.54
CA CYS A 87 14.91 0.31 20.93
C CYS A 87 15.06 0.74 19.46
N TYR A 88 13.96 1.04 18.77
CA TYR A 88 13.95 1.51 17.38
C TYR A 88 13.78 3.02 17.25
N GLN A 89 13.51 3.72 18.34
CA GLN A 89 13.39 5.17 18.34
C GLN A 89 14.76 5.82 18.26
N LYS A 90 14.92 6.68 17.27
CA LYS A 90 16.13 7.49 17.07
C LYS A 90 15.70 8.94 16.94
N ASP A 91 16.44 9.84 17.59
CA ASP A 91 16.18 11.30 17.55
C ASP A 91 14.74 11.69 17.95
N GLY A 92 14.10 10.87 18.81
CA GLY A 92 12.74 11.08 19.27
C GLY A 92 11.64 10.69 18.28
N PHE A 93 11.97 10.12 17.13
CA PHE A 93 10.98 9.59 16.18
C PHE A 93 10.31 8.34 16.74
N ARG A 94 9.03 8.47 17.09
CA ARG A 94 8.25 7.42 17.75
C ARG A 94 7.34 6.64 16.80
N PHE A 95 7.05 7.20 15.65
CA PHE A 95 6.16 6.62 14.66
C PHE A 95 6.85 6.49 13.32
N MET A 96 6.52 5.44 12.60
CA MET A 96 6.89 5.24 11.21
C MET A 96 5.64 4.88 10.42
N THR A 97 5.32 5.64 9.40
CA THR A 97 4.38 5.22 8.38
C THR A 97 5.15 4.50 7.28
N THR A 98 4.74 3.28 6.96
CA THR A 98 5.10 2.64 5.70
C THR A 98 3.99 2.86 4.69
N GLY A 99 4.36 3.07 3.44
CA GLY A 99 3.41 3.28 2.36
C GLY A 99 3.73 2.45 1.12
N PHE A 100 2.66 2.04 0.46
CA PHE A 100 2.68 1.40 -0.84
C PHE A 100 1.82 2.21 -1.79
N CYS A 101 2.40 2.66 -2.89
CA CYS A 101 1.70 3.37 -3.96
C CYS A 101 1.87 2.60 -5.25
N ALA A 102 0.76 2.24 -5.89
CA ALA A 102 0.77 1.49 -7.12
C ALA A 102 -0.14 2.11 -8.18
N ARG A 103 0.22 1.93 -9.44
CA ARG A 103 -0.59 2.30 -10.60
C ARG A 103 -0.52 1.24 -11.68
N LYS A 104 -1.46 1.27 -12.61
CA LYS A 104 -1.34 0.47 -13.83
C LYS A 104 -0.11 0.91 -14.60
N GLY A 105 0.74 -0.04 -14.97
CA GLY A 105 1.80 0.18 -15.92
C GLY A 105 1.23 0.56 -17.29
N ARG A 106 1.96 1.34 -18.06
CA ARG A 106 1.63 1.55 -19.48
C ARG A 106 1.88 0.23 -20.19
N GLY A 107 0.80 -0.44 -20.61
CA GLY A 107 0.91 -1.52 -21.58
C GLY A 107 1.58 -0.93 -22.82
N THR A 108 2.55 -1.61 -23.38
CA THR A 108 2.99 -1.38 -24.73
C THR A 108 1.77 -1.67 -25.61
N GLU A 109 1.14 -0.62 -26.11
CA GLU A 109 0.24 -0.73 -27.25
C GLU A 109 1.12 -1.11 -28.44
N ASP A 110 1.37 -2.40 -28.63
CA ASP A 110 1.85 -2.88 -29.88
C ASP A 110 0.67 -2.83 -30.87
N GLU A 111 0.71 -1.82 -31.71
CA GLU A 111 -0.05 -1.79 -32.95
C GLU A 111 0.38 -2.99 -33.80
N THR A 112 -0.36 -4.06 -33.75
CA THR A 112 -0.35 -5.07 -34.80
C THR A 112 -1.77 -5.35 -35.25
N GLN A 113 -2.08 -4.82 -36.41
CA GLN A 113 -3.11 -5.32 -37.30
C GLN A 113 -2.80 -6.79 -37.57
N ASP A 114 -3.57 -7.70 -37.06
CA ASP A 114 -4.14 -8.87 -37.73
C ASP A 114 -4.90 -9.74 -36.71
N GLY A 115 -6.09 -10.17 -37.14
CA GLY A 115 -7.05 -10.88 -36.30
C GLY A 115 -6.59 -12.25 -35.81
N GLN A 116 -6.08 -12.32 -34.62
CA GLN A 116 -6.01 -13.53 -33.79
C GLN A 116 -6.27 -13.14 -32.34
N GLU A 117 -7.08 -13.94 -31.65
CA GLU A 117 -7.41 -13.80 -30.25
C GLU A 117 -6.13 -13.65 -29.42
N GLN A 118 -5.86 -12.41 -29.00
CA GLN A 118 -4.74 -12.14 -28.10
C GLN A 118 -5.17 -12.44 -26.68
N THR A 119 -4.48 -13.39 -26.06
CA THR A 119 -4.37 -13.50 -24.61
C THR A 119 -3.99 -12.14 -24.05
N ALA A 120 -4.91 -11.54 -23.28
CA ALA A 120 -4.70 -10.25 -22.64
C ALA A 120 -3.39 -10.29 -21.86
N SER A 121 -2.38 -9.55 -22.32
CA SER A 121 -1.18 -9.31 -21.55
C SER A 121 -1.60 -8.63 -20.24
N SER A 122 -1.31 -9.26 -19.12
CA SER A 122 -1.58 -8.69 -17.80
C SER A 122 -0.89 -7.33 -17.72
N ALA A 123 -1.68 -6.28 -17.56
CA ALA A 123 -1.13 -4.94 -17.39
C ALA A 123 -0.13 -4.98 -16.23
N SER A 124 1.11 -4.58 -16.48
CA SER A 124 2.15 -4.55 -15.45
C SER A 124 1.77 -3.53 -14.36
N VAL A 125 2.02 -3.89 -13.11
CA VAL A 125 1.85 -2.97 -11.97
C VAL A 125 3.16 -2.22 -11.75
N GLU A 126 3.08 -0.89 -11.75
CA GLU A 126 4.17 -0.04 -11.28
C GLU A 126 3.90 0.36 -9.83
N TYR A 127 4.89 0.24 -8.97
CA TYR A 127 4.76 0.61 -7.57
C TYR A 127 6.06 1.12 -6.97
N PHE A 128 5.94 1.86 -5.90
CA PHE A 128 7.05 2.17 -5.01
C PHE A 128 6.58 2.11 -3.55
N ASN A 129 7.54 1.94 -2.65
CA ASN A 129 7.29 2.00 -1.22
C ASN A 129 8.03 3.20 -0.62
N TYR A 130 7.56 3.65 0.53
CA TYR A 130 8.18 4.75 1.26
C TYR A 130 7.98 4.59 2.75
N CYS A 131 8.82 5.27 3.52
CA CYS A 131 8.70 5.39 4.96
C CYS A 131 8.75 6.86 5.36
N ILE A 132 7.88 7.25 6.29
CA ILE A 132 7.85 8.58 6.88
C ILE A 132 7.93 8.42 8.40
N PHE A 133 8.95 9.01 9.01
CA PHE A 133 9.12 9.03 10.46
C PHE A 133 8.66 10.37 11.02
N TYR A 134 7.97 10.34 12.15
CA TYR A 134 7.54 11.53 12.86
C TYR A 134 7.50 11.29 14.37
N ARG A 135 7.55 12.40 15.14
CA ARG A 135 7.56 12.37 16.60
C ARG A 135 6.15 12.36 17.19
N GLU A 136 5.24 13.04 16.55
CA GLU A 136 3.86 13.23 16.97
C GLU A 136 2.93 13.28 15.77
N PHE A 137 1.64 13.15 15.99
CA PHE A 137 0.64 13.29 14.94
C PHE A 137 0.59 14.73 14.45
N GLY A 138 0.43 14.91 13.16
CA GLY A 138 0.47 16.21 12.50
C GLY A 138 0.21 16.12 11.01
N ASP A 139 0.66 17.13 10.26
CA ASP A 139 0.28 17.37 8.87
C ASP A 139 0.64 16.24 7.88
N ASN A 140 1.66 15.45 8.20
CA ASN A 140 2.13 14.36 7.33
C ASN A 140 2.15 13.00 8.04
N ASP A 141 1.33 12.85 9.07
CA ASP A 141 1.06 11.54 9.63
C ASP A 141 0.22 10.70 8.67
N ILE A 142 -0.04 9.45 9.01
CA ILE A 142 -0.78 8.54 8.12
C ILE A 142 -2.15 9.10 7.71
N LYS A 143 -2.85 9.78 8.60
CA LYS A 143 -4.17 10.33 8.35
C LYS A 143 -4.13 11.59 7.48
N ASN A 144 -3.14 12.45 7.69
CA ASN A 144 -3.08 13.79 7.12
C ASN A 144 -2.17 13.91 5.90
N LEU A 145 -1.39 12.88 5.57
CA LEU A 145 -0.62 12.87 4.33
C LEU A 145 -1.56 13.20 3.15
N PRO A 146 -1.25 14.24 2.33
CA PRO A 146 -2.19 14.77 1.36
C PRO A 146 -2.34 13.90 0.11
N LEU A 147 -2.94 12.72 0.26
CA LEU A 147 -3.27 11.83 -0.85
C LEU A 147 -4.48 12.33 -1.64
N VAL A 148 -5.34 13.09 -0.99
CA VAL A 148 -6.49 13.78 -1.60
C VAL A 148 -6.47 15.23 -1.15
N ASN A 149 -6.55 16.16 -2.10
CA ASN A 149 -6.61 17.59 -1.82
C ASN A 149 -7.73 18.23 -2.64
N ASN A 150 -8.71 18.84 -1.99
CA ASN A 150 -9.89 19.45 -2.63
C ASN A 150 -10.61 18.50 -3.63
N GLY A 151 -10.73 17.23 -3.27
CA GLY A 151 -11.35 16.21 -4.10
C GLY A 151 -10.48 15.66 -5.23
N GLU A 152 -9.30 16.23 -5.44
CA GLU A 152 -8.32 15.72 -6.38
C GLU A 152 -7.36 14.74 -5.71
N ARG A 153 -7.15 13.59 -6.34
CA ARG A 153 -6.21 12.57 -5.87
C ARG A 153 -4.81 12.88 -6.39
N ILE A 154 -3.81 12.74 -5.51
CA ILE A 154 -2.43 12.89 -5.89
C ILE A 154 -2.05 11.83 -6.94
N THR A 155 -1.27 12.23 -7.94
CA THR A 155 -0.73 11.30 -8.93
C THR A 155 0.45 10.52 -8.37
N TYR A 156 0.81 9.42 -9.03
CA TYR A 156 1.98 8.62 -8.69
C TYR A 156 3.27 9.46 -8.63
N ASN A 157 3.53 10.23 -9.68
CA ASN A 157 4.70 11.11 -9.73
C ASN A 157 4.56 12.30 -8.79
N GLY A 158 3.34 12.79 -8.58
CA GLY A 158 3.04 13.87 -7.63
C GLY A 158 3.36 13.47 -6.20
N LEU A 159 3.03 12.25 -5.79
CA LEU A 159 3.39 11.75 -4.46
C LEU A 159 4.91 11.62 -4.30
N LYS A 160 5.61 11.08 -5.29
CA LYS A 160 7.08 11.03 -5.25
C LYS A 160 7.70 12.41 -5.09
N ALA A 161 7.21 13.38 -5.86
CA ALA A 161 7.70 14.77 -5.76
C ALA A 161 7.42 15.38 -4.38
N TYR A 162 6.21 15.17 -3.85
CA TYR A 162 5.85 15.62 -2.51
C TYR A 162 6.75 15.01 -1.43
N LEU A 163 6.99 13.71 -1.49
CA LEU A 163 7.86 13.02 -0.53
C LEU A 163 9.31 13.50 -0.61
N ARG A 164 9.82 13.80 -1.80
CA ARG A 164 11.17 14.38 -1.98
C ARG A 164 11.29 15.78 -1.38
N GLU A 165 10.25 16.60 -1.50
CA GLU A 165 10.21 17.90 -0.82
C GLU A 165 10.14 17.73 0.70
N LEU A 166 9.34 16.78 1.18
CA LEU A 166 9.23 16.48 2.61
C LEU A 166 10.55 15.96 3.20
N GLU A 167 11.32 15.21 2.42
CA GLU A 167 12.65 14.70 2.79
C GLU A 167 13.62 15.85 3.14
N LYS A 168 13.46 17.00 2.54
CA LYS A 168 14.28 18.18 2.83
C LYS A 168 14.04 18.77 4.22
N SER A 169 12.93 18.41 4.87
CA SER A 169 12.61 18.82 6.24
C SER A 169 13.07 17.78 7.27
N GLU A 170 14.33 17.38 7.23
CA GLU A 170 14.93 16.31 8.05
C GLU A 170 14.72 16.46 9.55
N TYR A 171 14.53 17.67 10.04
CA TYR A 171 14.27 17.94 11.44
C TYR A 171 12.87 17.45 11.88
N LYS A 172 11.85 17.67 11.07
CA LYS A 172 10.45 17.35 11.40
C LYS A 172 10.04 15.94 10.96
N TYR A 173 10.51 15.54 9.79
CA TYR A 173 10.23 14.25 9.18
C TYR A 173 11.50 13.63 8.60
N VAL A 174 11.65 12.33 8.75
CA VAL A 174 12.61 11.55 7.97
C VAL A 174 11.84 10.74 6.95
N VAL A 175 12.19 10.88 5.68
CA VAL A 175 11.51 10.24 4.57
C VAL A 175 12.49 9.37 3.80
N LYS A 176 12.07 8.16 3.46
CA LYS A 176 12.80 7.24 2.59
C LYS A 176 11.88 6.77 1.48
N ILE A 177 12.36 6.77 0.24
CA ILE A 177 11.62 6.33 -0.95
C ILE A 177 12.36 5.17 -1.58
N PHE A 178 11.65 4.12 -1.95
CA PHE A 178 12.22 2.89 -2.48
C PHE A 178 11.51 2.49 -3.78
N ASP A 179 12.27 2.41 -4.86
CA ASP A 179 11.81 1.87 -6.15
C ASP A 179 12.03 0.36 -6.24
N ARG A 180 12.89 -0.20 -5.39
CA ARG A 180 13.21 -1.62 -5.36
C ARG A 180 12.68 -2.28 -4.11
N LYS A 181 11.93 -3.37 -4.29
CA LYS A 181 11.37 -4.19 -3.22
C LYS A 181 12.43 -4.65 -2.20
N GLY A 182 13.58 -5.13 -2.68
CA GLY A 182 14.65 -5.63 -1.81
C GLY A 182 15.24 -4.55 -0.90
N ASP A 183 15.45 -3.35 -1.42
CA ASP A 183 15.96 -2.22 -0.65
C ASP A 183 14.97 -1.79 0.43
N TYR A 184 13.68 -1.76 0.09
CA TYR A 184 12.62 -1.47 1.04
C TYR A 184 12.53 -2.50 2.16
N GLN A 185 12.48 -3.78 1.82
CA GLN A 185 12.39 -4.87 2.79
C GLN A 185 13.62 -4.92 3.71
N SER A 186 14.80 -4.69 3.16
CA SER A 186 16.04 -4.57 3.93
C SER A 186 15.97 -3.41 4.93
N PHE A 187 15.46 -2.26 4.50
CA PHE A 187 15.33 -1.09 5.37
C PHE A 187 14.36 -1.34 6.52
N ILE A 188 13.15 -1.84 6.27
CA ILE A 188 12.15 -2.06 7.33
C ILE A 188 12.53 -3.20 8.27
N SER A 189 13.40 -4.12 7.86
CA SER A 189 13.95 -5.16 8.73
C SER A 189 14.72 -4.58 9.93
N ASN A 190 15.31 -3.40 9.78
CA ASN A 190 15.98 -2.68 10.86
C ASN A 190 15.00 -2.24 11.97
N TYR A 191 13.71 -2.28 11.71
CA TYR A 191 12.64 -1.91 12.66
C TYR A 191 11.82 -3.11 13.11
N GLY A 192 12.34 -4.32 12.92
CA GLY A 192 11.69 -5.55 13.37
C GLY A 192 10.59 -6.06 12.42
N ILE A 193 10.48 -5.53 11.23
CA ILE A 193 9.52 -5.98 10.21
C ILE A 193 10.25 -6.91 9.24
N TYR A 194 10.17 -8.21 9.52
CA TYR A 194 10.92 -9.22 8.78
C TYR A 194 10.08 -9.88 7.68
N GLU A 195 10.64 -9.95 6.48
CA GLU A 195 10.02 -10.63 5.35
C GLU A 195 9.64 -12.08 5.68
N SER A 196 10.53 -12.82 6.31
CA SER A 196 10.30 -14.24 6.65
C SER A 196 9.11 -14.43 7.58
N ALA A 197 8.91 -13.56 8.55
CA ALA A 197 7.77 -13.62 9.47
C ALA A 197 6.45 -13.33 8.72
N TRP A 198 6.45 -12.35 7.85
CA TRP A 198 5.25 -11.97 7.09
C TRP A 198 4.93 -12.93 5.96
N GLU A 199 5.91 -13.65 5.40
CA GLU A 199 5.65 -14.78 4.49
C GLU A 199 4.90 -15.91 5.19
N ILE A 200 5.15 -16.18 6.46
CA ILE A 200 4.37 -17.13 7.26
C ILE A 200 2.92 -16.65 7.40
N VAL A 201 2.73 -15.38 7.76
CA VAL A 201 1.38 -14.79 7.88
C VAL A 201 0.65 -14.84 6.54
N ARG A 202 1.34 -14.53 5.43
CA ARG A 202 0.78 -14.65 4.08
C ARG A 202 0.35 -16.07 3.77
N GLY A 203 1.18 -17.06 4.08
CA GLY A 203 0.86 -18.48 3.87
C GLY A 203 -0.40 -18.95 4.59
N ILE A 204 -0.63 -18.48 5.81
CA ILE A 204 -1.84 -18.78 6.58
C ILE A 204 -3.07 -18.15 5.94
N ASN A 205 -2.95 -16.97 5.35
CA ASN A 205 -4.04 -16.21 4.75
C ASN A 205 -4.21 -16.46 3.24
N LYS A 206 -3.30 -17.21 2.63
CA LYS A 206 -3.42 -17.59 1.24
C LYS A 206 -4.61 -18.53 1.07
N THR A 207 -5.48 -18.24 0.11
CA THR A 207 -6.57 -19.15 -0.25
C THR A 207 -5.93 -20.35 -0.94
N GLU A 208 -5.71 -21.42 -0.18
CA GLU A 208 -5.41 -22.71 -0.77
C GLU A 208 -6.67 -23.17 -1.50
N GLY A 209 -6.50 -23.49 -2.79
CA GLY A 209 -7.57 -24.09 -3.57
C GLY A 209 -8.14 -25.26 -2.80
N HIS A 210 -9.46 -25.28 -2.62
CA HIS A 210 -10.20 -26.23 -1.82
C HIS A 210 -9.60 -27.64 -1.82
N VAL A 211 -9.06 -28.05 -0.69
CA VAL A 211 -9.01 -29.47 -0.37
C VAL A 211 -10.46 -29.85 -0.06
N ARG A 212 -11.08 -30.51 -0.99
CA ARG A 212 -12.38 -31.20 -0.78
C ARG A 212 -12.15 -32.49 0.00
#